data_2d1275549b55c6d598c6a58d79bf395b
#
_entry.id   2d1275549b55c6d598c6a58d79bf395b
#
_cell.length_a   1.000
_cell.length_b   1.000
_cell.length_c   1.000
_cell.angle_alpha   90.00
_cell.angle_beta   90.00
_cell.angle_gamma   90.00
#
_symmetry.space_group_name_H-M   'P 1'
#
loop_
_entity.id
_entity.type
_entity.pdbx_description
1 polymer ?
#
loop_
_entity_poly.entity_id
_entity_poly.type
_entity_poly.pdbx_seq_one_letter_code
_entity_poly.pdbx_strand_id
1 'polypeptide(L)'
;MAVEQIHTYCAMCVSRCGVVATVEDGRFAKVSVDPQHPNGCICIKGTAAPEIVYSPDRLRHPMRRASEYDRLWSVMVTNLRETR
;
A
#
# COMPACT_ATOMS: atom_id res chain seq x y z
N MET A 1 10.11 23.23 -10.88
CA MET A 1 9.78 21.94 -10.29
C MET A 1 9.40 22.11 -8.84
N ALA A 2 8.23 21.66 -8.48
CA ALA A 2 7.75 21.77 -7.11
C ALA A 2 8.11 20.49 -6.36
N VAL A 3 8.96 20.64 -5.33
CA VAL A 3 9.32 19.52 -4.47
C VAL A 3 8.77 19.79 -3.08
N GLU A 4 7.95 18.89 -2.58
CA GLU A 4 7.38 19.03 -1.24
C GLU A 4 7.81 17.87 -0.37
N GLN A 5 8.02 18.16 0.93
CA GLN A 5 8.32 17.13 1.90
C GLN A 5 7.21 17.11 2.92
N ILE A 6 6.54 15.97 3.03
CA ILE A 6 5.36 15.81 3.87
C ILE A 6 5.69 14.85 5.01
N HIS A 7 5.53 15.33 6.25
CA HIS A 7 5.71 14.48 7.43
C HIS A 7 4.48 13.59 7.59
N THR A 8 4.71 12.27 7.61
CA THR A 8 3.63 11.30 7.69
C THR A 8 4.12 10.03 8.37
N TYR A 9 3.41 8.94 8.19
CA TYR A 9 3.82 7.65 8.75
C TYR A 9 3.73 6.57 7.68
N CYS A 10 4.46 5.46 7.91
CA CYS A 10 4.42 4.32 7.02
C CYS A 10 3.24 3.41 7.39
N ALA A 11 2.41 3.09 6.42
CA ALA A 11 1.24 2.25 6.63
C ALA A 11 1.47 0.78 6.24
N MET A 12 2.73 0.41 5.97
CA MET A 12 3.04 -0.93 5.45
C MET A 12 2.99 -2.03 6.50
N CYS A 13 3.12 -1.66 7.78
CA CYS A 13 3.07 -2.64 8.86
C CYS A 13 2.54 -1.98 10.15
N VAL A 14 2.42 -2.77 11.20
CA VAL A 14 1.85 -2.31 12.47
C VAL A 14 2.74 -1.30 13.19
N SER A 15 4.02 -1.23 12.86
CA SER A 15 4.97 -0.32 13.53
C SER A 15 4.69 1.16 13.27
N ARG A 16 4.10 1.48 12.13
CA ARG A 16 3.72 2.85 11.77
C ARG A 16 4.88 3.84 11.95
N CYS A 17 6.00 3.54 11.30
CA CYS A 17 7.20 4.36 11.40
C CYS A 17 6.97 5.78 10.87
N GLY A 18 7.54 6.78 11.56
CA GLY A 18 7.47 8.17 11.12
C GLY A 18 8.41 8.41 9.95
N VAL A 19 7.90 8.92 8.85
CA VAL A 19 8.66 9.11 7.62
C VAL A 19 8.34 10.45 6.99
N VAL A 20 9.22 10.87 6.09
CA VAL A 20 9.00 12.05 5.26
C VAL A 20 8.81 11.58 3.83
N ALA A 21 7.66 11.89 3.26
CA ALA A 21 7.38 11.60 1.85
C ALA A 21 7.82 12.78 0.99
N THR A 22 8.66 12.52 0.01
CA THR A 22 9.09 13.53 -0.95
C THR A 22 8.20 13.45 -2.18
N VAL A 23 7.53 14.57 -2.47
CA VAL A 23 6.63 14.67 -3.63
C VAL A 23 7.24 15.66 -4.62
N GLU A 24 7.48 15.21 -5.85
CA GLU A 24 8.03 16.03 -6.92
C GLU A 24 6.98 16.21 -8.00
N ASP A 25 6.54 17.44 -8.21
CA ASP A 25 5.53 17.80 -9.21
C ASP A 25 4.23 16.98 -9.04
N GLY A 26 3.82 16.77 -7.80
CA GLY A 26 2.61 16.02 -7.49
C GLY A 26 2.80 14.51 -7.53
N ARG A 27 4.01 14.01 -7.76
CA ARG A 27 4.31 12.59 -7.81
C ARG A 27 5.10 12.17 -6.56
N PHE A 28 4.64 11.14 -5.88
CA PHE A 28 5.30 10.56 -4.72
C PHE A 28 6.59 9.87 -5.19
N ALA A 29 7.74 10.48 -4.89
CA ALA A 29 9.01 10.06 -5.43
C ALA A 29 9.83 9.18 -4.50
N LYS A 30 9.87 9.51 -3.20
CA LYS A 30 10.67 8.72 -2.27
C LYS A 30 10.21 8.90 -0.83
N VAL A 31 10.67 8.00 0.04
CA VAL A 31 10.39 8.01 1.47
C VAL A 31 11.71 8.01 2.22
N SER A 32 11.80 8.83 3.25
CA SER A 32 12.98 8.88 4.11
C SER A 32 12.56 8.94 5.58
N VAL A 33 13.52 8.71 6.47
CA VAL A 33 13.28 8.76 7.93
C VAL A 33 12.93 10.17 8.35
N ASP A 34 11.94 10.32 9.25
CA ASP A 34 11.64 11.59 9.89
C ASP A 34 12.40 11.65 11.22
N PRO A 35 13.48 12.42 11.30
CA PRO A 35 14.29 12.47 12.52
C PRO A 35 13.59 13.13 13.71
N GLN A 36 12.51 13.86 13.46
CA GLN A 36 11.77 14.55 14.52
C GLN A 36 10.61 13.70 15.06
N HIS A 37 10.29 12.61 14.43
CA HIS A 37 9.21 11.73 14.87
C HIS A 37 9.69 10.83 16.01
N PRO A 38 8.89 10.63 17.08
CA PRO A 38 9.28 9.73 18.18
C PRO A 38 9.63 8.31 17.73
N ASN A 39 9.03 7.84 16.66
CA ASN A 39 9.30 6.53 16.07
C ASN A 39 9.82 6.66 14.65
N GLY A 40 10.80 7.55 14.46
CA GLY A 40 11.40 7.76 13.14
C GLY A 40 12.27 6.60 12.72
N CYS A 41 11.80 5.88 11.71
CA CYS A 41 12.47 4.69 11.22
C CYS A 41 11.99 4.39 9.81
N ILE A 42 12.73 3.58 9.07
CA ILE A 42 12.27 3.08 7.77
C ILE A 42 12.90 1.72 7.51
N CYS A 43 12.14 0.83 6.90
CA CYS A 43 12.61 -0.48 6.49
C CYS A 43 12.44 -0.62 4.97
N ILE A 44 12.86 -1.76 4.43
CA ILE A 44 12.75 -2.04 2.99
C ILE A 44 11.31 -1.88 2.50
N LYS A 45 10.33 -2.30 3.28
CA LYS A 45 8.91 -2.19 2.90
C LYS A 45 8.49 -0.74 2.71
N GLY A 46 8.84 0.12 3.67
CA GLY A 46 8.51 1.54 3.58
C GLY A 46 9.21 2.23 2.42
N THR A 47 10.45 1.86 2.17
CA THR A 47 11.22 2.42 1.06
C THR A 47 10.58 2.12 -0.30
N ALA A 48 9.88 1.00 -0.40
CA ALA A 48 9.21 0.60 -1.64
C ALA A 48 7.81 1.22 -1.82
N ALA A 49 7.35 2.04 -0.87
CA ALA A 49 5.99 2.61 -0.94
C ALA A 49 5.68 3.34 -2.26
N PRO A 50 6.58 4.18 -2.81
CA PRO A 50 6.28 4.82 -4.10
C PRO A 50 6.04 3.81 -5.21
N GLU A 51 6.76 2.70 -5.23
CA GLU A 51 6.58 1.66 -6.24
C GLU A 51 5.21 1.03 -6.16
N ILE A 52 4.70 0.84 -4.94
CA ILE A 52 3.37 0.27 -4.73
C ILE A 52 2.30 1.21 -5.25
N VAL A 53 2.45 2.52 -5.00
CA VAL A 53 1.48 3.52 -5.45
C VAL A 53 1.37 3.57 -6.97
N TYR A 54 2.51 3.44 -7.68
CA TYR A 54 2.55 3.60 -9.14
C TYR A 54 2.78 2.29 -9.89
N SER A 55 2.70 1.15 -9.22
CA SER A 55 2.86 -0.12 -9.89
C SER A 55 1.76 -0.34 -10.94
N PRO A 56 2.13 -0.77 -12.16
CA PRO A 56 1.12 -1.10 -13.16
C PRO A 56 0.27 -2.30 -12.79
N ASP A 57 0.74 -3.12 -11.84
CA ASP A 57 0.00 -4.29 -11.37
C ASP A 57 -0.94 -3.97 -10.21
N ARG A 58 -0.98 -2.70 -9.78
CA ARG A 58 -1.83 -2.30 -8.67
C ARG A 58 -3.31 -2.42 -9.04
N LEU A 59 -4.08 -3.07 -8.17
CA LEU A 59 -5.52 -3.19 -8.34
C LEU A 59 -6.17 -1.83 -8.00
N ARG A 60 -6.89 -1.25 -8.97
CA ARG A 60 -7.50 0.09 -8.83
C ARG A 60 -9.01 0.05 -8.67
N HIS A 61 -9.59 -1.11 -8.81
CA HIS A 61 -11.03 -1.29 -8.68
C HIS A 61 -11.29 -2.74 -8.31
N PRO A 62 -12.48 -3.05 -7.82
CA PRO A 62 -12.82 -4.43 -7.49
C PRO A 62 -12.68 -5.33 -8.72
N MET A 63 -12.06 -6.47 -8.52
CA MET A 63 -11.78 -7.40 -9.62
C MET A 63 -12.26 -8.78 -9.23
N ARG A 64 -12.62 -9.55 -10.24
CA ARG A 64 -13.06 -10.92 -10.07
C ARG A 64 -12.15 -11.83 -10.87
N ARG A 65 -11.75 -12.92 -10.24
CA ARG A 65 -10.92 -13.93 -10.90
C ARG A 65 -11.75 -14.66 -11.97
N ALA A 66 -11.23 -14.72 -13.20
CA ALA A 66 -11.95 -15.32 -14.32
C ALA A 66 -11.41 -16.71 -14.68
N SER A 67 -10.95 -17.48 -13.69
CA SER A 67 -10.38 -18.79 -13.90
C SER A 67 -11.31 -19.89 -13.37
N GLU A 68 -11.00 -21.14 -13.69
CA GLU A 68 -11.68 -22.31 -13.12
C GLU A 68 -11.65 -22.27 -11.60
N TYR A 69 -10.54 -21.83 -11.06
CA TYR A 69 -10.36 -21.71 -9.62
C TYR A 69 -11.32 -20.71 -9.00
N ASP A 70 -11.63 -19.63 -9.70
CA ASP A 70 -12.57 -18.63 -9.25
C ASP A 70 -13.98 -19.20 -9.10
N ARG A 71 -14.37 -20.06 -10.02
CA ARG A 71 -15.68 -20.73 -9.97
C ARG A 71 -15.78 -21.59 -8.72
N LEU A 72 -14.72 -22.34 -8.38
CA LEU A 72 -14.70 -23.17 -7.17
C LEU A 72 -14.81 -22.31 -5.92
N TRP A 73 -14.12 -21.19 -5.89
CA TRP A 73 -14.19 -20.26 -4.78
C TRP A 73 -15.62 -19.76 -4.58
N SER A 74 -16.29 -19.37 -5.65
CA SER A 74 -17.66 -18.88 -5.60
C SER A 74 -18.62 -19.93 -5.04
N VAL A 75 -18.46 -21.18 -5.41
CA VAL A 75 -19.27 -22.27 -4.89
C VAL A 75 -19.06 -22.43 -3.38
N MET A 76 -17.81 -22.38 -2.92
CA MET A 76 -17.49 -22.48 -1.51
C MET A 76 -18.19 -21.39 -0.70
N VAL A 77 -18.10 -20.15 -1.16
CA VAL A 77 -18.71 -19.00 -0.48
C VAL A 77 -20.22 -19.17 -0.40
N THR A 78 -20.87 -19.62 -1.47
CA THR A 78 -22.30 -19.87 -1.50
C THR A 78 -22.69 -20.93 -0.47
N ASN A 79 -21.96 -22.03 -0.42
CA ASN A 79 -22.23 -23.10 0.53
C ASN A 79 -22.10 -22.64 1.97
N LEU A 80 -21.11 -21.80 2.27
CA LEU A 80 -20.94 -21.24 3.61
C LEU A 80 -22.12 -20.37 4.02
N ARG A 81 -22.70 -19.63 3.10
CA ARG A 81 -23.87 -18.79 3.38
C ARG A 81 -25.11 -19.64 3.67
N GLU A 82 -25.25 -20.74 2.98
CA GLU A 82 -26.40 -21.62 3.12
C GLU A 82 -26.38 -22.45 4.40
N THR A 83 -25.20 -22.58 5.03
CA THR A 83 -25.02 -23.42 6.22
C THR A 83 -25.31 -22.71 7.52
N ARG A 84 -25.80 -21.50 7.52
CA ARG A 84 -26.13 -20.76 8.73
C ARG A 84 -27.33 -21.31 9.45
#